data_a66b0b98dfe00ce56414ddbb518fa1d8
#
_entry.id   a66b0b98dfe00ce56414ddbb518fa1d8
#
_cell.length_a   1.000
_cell.length_b   1.000
_cell.length_c   1.000
_cell.angle_alpha   90.00
_cell.angle_beta   90.00
_cell.angle_gamma   90.00
#
_symmetry.space_group_name_H-M   'P 1'
#
loop_
_entity.id
_entity.type
_entity.pdbx_description
1 polymer ?
#
loop_
_entity_poly.entity_id
_entity_poly.type
_entity_poly.pdbx_seq_one_letter_code
_entity_poly.pdbx_strand_id
1 'polypeptide(L)'
;MDVRLATPDDVPAIAALIPVSARALSRGFYTDAQTEAAIRHIFGPDTRLIADGTYFVAEEGAGISGRPATHGAAGTAAVLLAGCGGWSRRRTLYGGDQMKSEEDPLLDPRVDAARIRAFFVHPDFARRGVGRLILEACLAAARAAGFRRVELASTLPGVPFYRAFGFEEREALEAPIPGGAGLPVVRMEREL
;
A
#
# COMPACT_ATOMS: atom_id res chain seq x y z
N MET A 1 8.04 -4.42 16.47
CA MET A 1 7.67 -4.10 15.07
C MET A 1 7.96 -2.64 14.84
N ASP A 2 8.86 -2.36 13.92
CA ASP A 2 9.37 -1.03 13.67
C ASP A 2 8.88 -0.56 12.30
N VAL A 3 8.46 0.71 12.20
CA VAL A 3 8.06 1.34 10.94
C VAL A 3 9.10 2.40 10.60
N ARG A 4 9.61 2.33 9.38
CA ARG A 4 10.57 3.29 8.84
C ARG A 4 10.24 3.68 7.41
N LEU A 5 10.85 4.74 6.93
CA LEU A 5 10.80 5.07 5.51
C LEU A 5 11.49 3.96 4.68
N ALA A 6 10.86 3.64 3.55
CA ALA A 6 11.44 2.75 2.56
C ALA A 6 12.58 3.43 1.81
N THR A 7 13.57 2.63 1.44
CA THR A 7 14.69 3.02 0.58
C THR A 7 14.64 2.25 -0.74
N PRO A 8 15.41 2.64 -1.75
CA PRO A 8 15.51 1.86 -3.00
C PRO A 8 15.90 0.39 -2.78
N ASP A 9 16.65 0.09 -1.73
CA ASP A 9 17.09 -1.28 -1.40
C ASP A 9 15.92 -2.17 -0.92
N ASP A 10 14.79 -1.59 -0.52
CA ASP A 10 13.58 -2.32 -0.12
C ASP A 10 12.73 -2.78 -1.29
N VAL A 11 12.95 -2.25 -2.50
CA VAL A 11 12.14 -2.54 -3.68
C VAL A 11 11.99 -4.04 -3.96
N PRO A 12 13.06 -4.88 -3.92
CA PRO A 12 12.92 -6.32 -4.12
C PRO A 12 12.02 -6.99 -3.07
N ALA A 13 12.15 -6.60 -1.79
CA ALA A 13 11.34 -7.14 -0.70
C ALA A 13 9.87 -6.72 -0.80
N ILE A 14 9.61 -5.45 -1.18
CA ILE A 14 8.27 -4.94 -1.45
C ILE A 14 7.65 -5.69 -2.64
N ALA A 15 8.39 -5.88 -3.73
CA ALA A 15 7.93 -6.62 -4.91
C ALA A 15 7.56 -8.08 -4.58
N ALA A 16 8.29 -8.72 -3.66
CA ALA A 16 7.99 -10.06 -3.19
C ALA A 16 6.75 -10.10 -2.27
N LEU A 17 6.57 -9.11 -1.40
CA LEU A 17 5.45 -9.01 -0.48
C LEU A 17 4.09 -8.83 -1.19
N ILE A 18 4.04 -7.97 -2.21
CA ILE A 18 2.78 -7.55 -2.85
C ILE A 18 1.95 -8.74 -3.35
N PRO A 19 2.47 -9.67 -4.18
CA PRO A 19 1.67 -10.81 -4.67
C PRO A 19 1.27 -11.78 -3.55
N VAL A 20 2.09 -11.97 -2.53
CA VAL A 20 1.76 -12.80 -1.36
C VAL A 20 0.59 -12.21 -0.60
N SER A 21 0.64 -10.92 -0.32
CA SER A 21 -0.44 -10.16 0.34
C SER A 21 -1.73 -10.20 -0.48
N ALA A 22 -1.65 -9.86 -1.78
CA ALA A 22 -2.81 -9.78 -2.66
C ALA A 22 -3.53 -11.13 -2.75
N ARG A 23 -2.83 -12.23 -3.02
CA ARG A 23 -3.43 -13.57 -3.13
C ARG A 23 -4.08 -14.04 -1.83
N ALA A 24 -3.45 -13.77 -0.70
CA ALA A 24 -3.97 -14.23 0.59
C ALA A 24 -5.18 -13.42 1.06
N LEU A 25 -5.10 -12.08 0.96
CA LEU A 25 -6.08 -11.18 1.55
C LEU A 25 -7.25 -10.84 0.62
N SER A 26 -7.17 -11.19 -0.68
CA SER A 26 -8.27 -11.00 -1.64
C SER A 26 -9.27 -12.14 -1.69
N ARG A 27 -8.99 -13.26 -1.06
CA ARG A 27 -9.86 -14.45 -1.06
C ARG A 27 -11.27 -14.12 -0.58
N GLY A 28 -12.27 -14.56 -1.35
CA GLY A 28 -13.68 -14.31 -1.03
C GLY A 28 -14.21 -12.93 -1.45
N PHE A 29 -13.33 -12.03 -1.92
CA PHE A 29 -13.69 -10.71 -2.45
C PHE A 29 -13.52 -10.60 -3.96
N TYR A 30 -12.46 -11.22 -4.49
CA TYR A 30 -12.15 -11.26 -5.91
C TYR A 30 -11.94 -12.70 -6.36
N THR A 31 -12.16 -12.94 -7.64
CA THR A 31 -11.76 -14.19 -8.29
C THR A 31 -10.24 -14.27 -8.40
N ASP A 32 -9.71 -15.49 -8.55
CA ASP A 32 -8.27 -15.68 -8.79
C ASP A 32 -7.82 -14.93 -10.05
N ALA A 33 -8.64 -14.95 -11.12
CA ALA A 33 -8.35 -14.23 -12.35
C ALA A 33 -8.25 -12.72 -12.15
N GLN A 34 -9.15 -12.12 -11.37
CA GLN A 34 -9.08 -10.70 -11.02
C GLN A 34 -7.86 -10.38 -10.18
N THR A 35 -7.54 -11.23 -9.19
CA THR A 35 -6.37 -11.04 -8.32
C THR A 35 -5.06 -11.11 -9.12
N GLU A 36 -4.90 -12.12 -9.99
CA GLU A 36 -3.70 -12.26 -10.82
C GLU A 36 -3.57 -11.12 -11.86
N ALA A 37 -4.69 -10.68 -12.43
CA ALA A 37 -4.70 -9.53 -13.32
C ALA A 37 -4.33 -8.23 -12.58
N ALA A 38 -4.83 -8.04 -11.36
CA ALA A 38 -4.47 -6.88 -10.53
C ALA A 38 -2.98 -6.89 -10.14
N ILE A 39 -2.41 -8.05 -9.78
CA ILE A 39 -0.97 -8.21 -9.52
C ILE A 39 -0.14 -7.86 -10.76
N ARG A 40 -0.59 -8.26 -11.94
CA ARG A 40 0.14 -8.00 -13.19
C ARG A 40 0.06 -6.54 -13.63
N HIS A 41 -1.07 -5.87 -13.44
CA HIS A 41 -1.36 -4.59 -14.09
C HIS A 41 -1.55 -3.40 -13.13
N ILE A 42 -1.88 -3.65 -11.85
CA ILE A 42 -2.21 -2.58 -10.90
C ILE A 42 -1.26 -2.59 -9.70
N PHE A 43 -1.09 -3.76 -9.06
CA PHE A 43 -0.34 -3.89 -7.81
C PHE A 43 1.15 -4.06 -8.08
N GLY A 44 1.95 -3.15 -7.59
CA GLY A 44 3.40 -3.19 -7.75
C GLY A 44 4.09 -2.23 -6.79
N PRO A 45 5.42 -2.29 -6.71
CA PRO A 45 6.20 -1.27 -6.02
C PRO A 45 5.86 0.12 -6.53
N ASP A 46 5.99 1.10 -5.68
CA ASP A 46 5.82 2.49 -6.02
C ASP A 46 7.12 3.26 -5.74
N THR A 47 8.03 3.24 -6.72
CA THR A 47 9.35 3.86 -6.58
C THR A 47 9.26 5.39 -6.48
N ARG A 48 8.17 6.00 -6.97
CA ARG A 48 7.93 7.43 -6.83
C ARG A 48 7.63 7.80 -5.39
N LEU A 49 6.86 6.99 -4.65
CA LEU A 49 6.65 7.20 -3.21
C LEU A 49 7.96 7.07 -2.42
N ILE A 50 8.84 6.14 -2.81
CA ILE A 50 10.16 5.99 -2.20
C ILE A 50 11.00 7.26 -2.47
N ALA A 51 11.05 7.71 -3.72
CA ALA A 51 11.78 8.92 -4.10
C ALA A 51 11.25 10.19 -3.43
N ASP A 52 9.93 10.27 -3.23
CA ASP A 52 9.27 11.39 -2.51
C ASP A 52 9.47 11.31 -0.97
N GLY A 53 10.04 10.22 -0.43
CA GLY A 53 10.21 10.02 1.01
C GLY A 53 8.88 9.82 1.76
N THR A 54 7.91 9.18 1.10
CA THR A 54 6.54 9.04 1.61
C THR A 54 6.04 7.60 1.68
N TYR A 55 6.93 6.63 1.44
CA TYR A 55 6.63 5.20 1.53
C TYR A 55 7.23 4.61 2.80
N PHE A 56 6.44 3.82 3.53
CA PHE A 56 6.84 3.19 4.77
C PHE A 56 6.87 1.67 4.63
N VAL A 57 7.80 1.04 5.32
CA VAL A 57 7.87 -0.42 5.51
C VAL A 57 7.80 -0.73 7.00
N ALA A 58 7.17 -1.86 7.32
CA ALA A 58 7.13 -2.42 8.66
C ALA A 58 7.94 -3.72 8.71
N GLU A 59 8.83 -3.84 9.67
CA GLU A 59 9.70 -5.00 9.90
C GLU A 59 9.44 -5.61 11.27
N GLU A 60 9.56 -6.93 11.36
CA GLU A 60 9.64 -7.57 12.68
C GLU A 60 11.05 -7.29 13.24
N GLY A 61 11.11 -6.57 14.36
CA GLY A 61 12.39 -6.25 15.00
C GLY A 61 13.23 -7.53 15.23
N ALA A 62 14.51 -7.46 14.98
CA ALA A 62 15.48 -8.56 15.01
C ALA A 62 15.66 -9.28 16.38
N GLY A 63 14.69 -9.17 17.30
CA GLY A 63 14.84 -9.54 18.70
C GLY A 63 13.96 -10.66 19.25
N ILE A 64 12.90 -11.15 18.60
CA ILE A 64 11.92 -12.04 19.31
C ILE A 64 11.33 -13.20 18.49
N SER A 65 11.85 -13.63 17.37
CA SER A 65 11.40 -14.91 16.84
C SER A 65 12.55 -15.73 16.28
N GLY A 66 12.76 -16.88 16.92
CA GLY A 66 13.71 -17.92 16.50
C GLY A 66 13.30 -18.61 15.18
N ARG A 67 12.83 -17.85 14.21
CA ARG A 67 12.55 -18.33 12.87
C ARG A 67 13.76 -18.01 12.00
N PRO A 68 14.41 -19.01 11.39
CA PRO A 68 15.55 -18.76 10.53
C PRO A 68 15.13 -17.89 9.34
N ALA A 69 15.91 -16.84 9.07
CA ALA A 69 15.83 -16.12 7.82
C ALA A 69 15.95 -17.11 6.67
N THR A 70 15.02 -17.09 5.73
CA THR A 70 15.14 -17.90 4.51
C THR A 70 16.33 -17.35 3.71
N HIS A 71 17.40 -18.11 3.67
CA HIS A 71 18.60 -17.76 2.88
C HIS A 71 18.26 -17.76 1.39
N GLY A 72 18.19 -16.60 0.80
CA GLY A 72 18.32 -16.45 -0.64
C GLY A 72 19.77 -16.74 -1.07
N ALA A 73 19.98 -17.22 -2.29
CA ALA A 73 21.23 -17.73 -2.83
C ALA A 73 22.38 -16.69 -2.99
N ALA A 74 22.48 -15.69 -2.13
CA ALA A 74 23.56 -14.69 -2.16
C ALA A 74 23.89 -14.11 -0.77
N GLY A 75 23.81 -14.90 0.31
CA GLY A 75 24.46 -14.55 1.59
C GLY A 75 23.94 -13.35 2.38
N THR A 76 22.97 -12.62 1.88
CA THR A 76 22.21 -11.59 2.61
C THR A 76 20.89 -12.19 3.08
N ALA A 77 20.66 -12.23 4.39
CA ALA A 77 19.37 -12.62 4.95
C ALA A 77 18.28 -11.70 4.34
N ALA A 78 17.36 -12.28 3.55
CA ALA A 78 16.26 -11.52 3.01
C ALA A 78 15.39 -11.02 4.17
N VAL A 79 15.29 -9.71 4.33
CA VAL A 79 14.43 -9.09 5.34
C VAL A 79 12.98 -9.38 4.93
N LEU A 80 12.25 -10.10 5.79
CA LEU A 80 10.83 -10.34 5.59
C LEU A 80 10.05 -9.10 6.05
N LEU A 81 9.50 -8.35 5.11
CA LEU A 81 8.64 -7.23 5.44
C LEU A 81 7.28 -7.72 5.95
N ALA A 82 6.86 -7.20 7.10
CA ALA A 82 5.53 -7.44 7.66
C ALA A 82 4.45 -6.66 6.91
N GLY A 83 4.81 -5.53 6.30
CA GLY A 83 3.92 -4.72 5.49
C GLY A 83 4.60 -3.51 4.88
N CYS A 84 3.90 -2.88 3.95
CA CYS A 84 4.29 -1.61 3.35
C CYS A 84 3.05 -0.77 3.04
N GLY A 85 3.25 0.54 2.87
CA GLY A 85 2.20 1.47 2.50
C GLY A 85 2.71 2.89 2.50
N GLY A 86 2.07 3.76 1.74
CA GLY A 86 2.52 5.13 1.63
C GLY A 86 1.40 6.14 1.48
N TRP A 87 1.79 7.39 1.56
CA TRP A 87 0.96 8.53 1.20
C TRP A 87 1.60 9.30 0.06
N SER A 88 0.82 10.10 -0.65
CA SER A 88 1.31 10.89 -1.77
C SER A 88 0.70 12.27 -1.78
N ARG A 89 1.55 13.24 -2.08
CA ARG A 89 1.17 14.61 -2.45
C ARG A 89 0.98 14.78 -3.96
N ARG A 90 0.76 13.69 -4.69
CA ARG A 90 0.57 13.70 -6.14
C ARG A 90 -0.82 13.24 -6.50
N ARG A 91 -1.25 13.55 -7.72
CA ARG A 91 -2.63 13.34 -8.17
C ARG A 91 -3.01 11.87 -8.33
N THR A 92 -2.08 10.99 -8.69
CA THR A 92 -2.37 9.57 -8.91
C THR A 92 -2.97 8.92 -7.67
N LEU A 93 -4.17 8.34 -7.80
CA LEU A 93 -4.94 7.77 -6.69
C LEU A 93 -4.53 6.35 -6.34
N TYR A 94 -4.15 5.51 -7.29
CA TYR A 94 -3.77 4.10 -7.10
C TYR A 94 -2.81 3.61 -8.19
N GLY A 95 -2.31 2.39 -8.02
CA GLY A 95 -1.42 1.72 -8.97
C GLY A 95 0.06 1.83 -8.63
N GLY A 96 0.82 0.79 -8.97
CA GLY A 96 2.27 0.74 -8.89
C GLY A 96 2.95 1.43 -10.09
N ASP A 97 4.26 1.22 -10.23
CA ASP A 97 5.06 1.85 -11.27
C ASP A 97 4.55 1.55 -12.70
N GLN A 98 3.98 0.36 -12.92
CA GLN A 98 3.44 -0.05 -14.22
C GLN A 98 2.24 0.76 -14.69
N MET A 99 1.57 1.51 -13.81
CA MET A 99 0.40 2.34 -14.14
C MET A 99 0.72 3.84 -14.21
N LYS A 100 1.94 4.24 -13.86
CA LYS A 100 2.27 5.67 -13.77
C LYS A 100 2.42 6.31 -15.14
N SER A 101 1.84 7.49 -15.29
CA SER A 101 2.16 8.41 -16.37
C SER A 101 3.42 9.22 -16.03
N GLU A 102 4.05 9.82 -17.04
CA GLU A 102 5.17 10.74 -16.84
C GLU A 102 4.75 11.96 -16.00
N GLU A 103 3.53 12.47 -16.24
CA GLU A 103 2.95 13.57 -15.51
C GLU A 103 2.13 13.10 -14.31
N ASP A 104 2.59 13.46 -13.11
CA ASP A 104 1.85 13.25 -11.86
C ASP A 104 2.03 14.50 -10.98
N PRO A 105 1.26 15.58 -11.28
CA PRO A 105 1.44 16.88 -10.67
C PRO A 105 1.17 16.83 -9.16
N LEU A 106 1.82 17.75 -8.45
CA LEU A 106 1.63 17.94 -7.01
C LEU A 106 0.22 18.47 -6.73
N LEU A 107 -0.31 18.06 -5.62
CA LEU A 107 -1.56 18.51 -5.02
C LEU A 107 -1.32 19.77 -4.15
N ASP A 108 -2.28 20.67 -4.08
CA ASP A 108 -2.28 21.81 -3.16
C ASP A 108 -2.90 21.37 -1.82
N PRO A 109 -2.14 21.33 -0.71
CA PRO A 109 -2.66 20.92 0.59
C PRO A 109 -3.85 21.73 1.12
N ARG A 110 -4.05 22.94 0.60
CA ARG A 110 -5.14 23.83 1.02
C ARG A 110 -6.51 23.43 0.48
N VAL A 111 -6.53 22.73 -0.67
CA VAL A 111 -7.76 22.40 -1.40
C VAL A 111 -7.89 20.92 -1.74
N ASP A 112 -6.77 20.22 -1.94
CA ASP A 112 -6.74 18.82 -2.32
C ASP A 112 -6.65 17.88 -1.11
N ALA A 113 -7.04 16.62 -1.28
CA ALA A 113 -6.77 15.53 -0.35
C ALA A 113 -5.45 14.82 -0.71
N ALA A 114 -4.60 14.51 0.27
CA ALA A 114 -3.47 13.62 0.04
C ALA A 114 -3.95 12.20 -0.29
N ARG A 115 -3.13 11.42 -0.97
CA ARG A 115 -3.45 10.02 -1.35
C ARG A 115 -2.84 9.05 -0.35
N ILE A 116 -3.59 8.02 0.06
CA ILE A 116 -3.06 6.83 0.74
C ILE A 116 -3.06 5.71 -0.29
N ARG A 117 -1.91 5.06 -0.51
CA ARG A 117 -1.78 4.09 -1.60
C ARG A 117 -0.68 3.06 -1.36
N ALA A 118 -0.66 2.02 -2.21
CA ALA A 118 0.33 0.94 -2.20
C ALA A 118 0.45 0.22 -0.84
N PHE A 119 -0.70 -0.09 -0.25
CA PHE A 119 -0.83 -0.68 1.09
C PHE A 119 -0.96 -2.19 1.04
N PHE A 120 0.03 -2.91 1.58
CA PHE A 120 0.06 -4.37 1.60
C PHE A 120 0.58 -4.87 2.94
N VAL A 121 -0.02 -5.94 3.46
CA VAL A 121 0.37 -6.59 4.71
C VAL A 121 0.62 -8.07 4.44
N HIS A 122 1.73 -8.59 4.92
CA HIS A 122 2.03 -10.02 4.82
C HIS A 122 0.97 -10.84 5.59
N PRO A 123 0.43 -11.93 5.05
CA PRO A 123 -0.65 -12.68 5.69
C PRO A 123 -0.31 -13.19 7.09
N ASP A 124 0.94 -13.60 7.34
CA ASP A 124 1.39 -14.06 8.66
C ASP A 124 1.40 -12.94 9.71
N PHE A 125 1.37 -11.69 9.29
CA PHE A 125 1.30 -10.50 10.14
C PHE A 125 -0.04 -9.78 10.09
N ALA A 126 -1.00 -10.32 9.33
CA ALA A 126 -2.35 -9.78 9.28
C ALA A 126 -3.02 -9.81 10.66
N ARG A 127 -3.83 -8.79 10.96
CA ARG A 127 -4.53 -8.62 12.25
C ARG A 127 -3.62 -8.44 13.48
N ARG A 128 -2.33 -8.19 13.27
CA ARG A 128 -1.33 -7.92 14.33
C ARG A 128 -0.97 -6.43 14.46
N GLY A 129 -1.77 -5.55 13.87
CA GLY A 129 -1.60 -4.10 13.97
C GLY A 129 -0.66 -3.47 12.94
N VAL A 130 -0.06 -4.23 12.03
CA VAL A 130 0.88 -3.73 11.01
C VAL A 130 0.27 -2.62 10.16
N GLY A 131 -0.89 -2.88 9.57
CA GLY A 131 -1.59 -1.89 8.75
C GLY A 131 -1.91 -0.61 9.54
N ARG A 132 -2.27 -0.74 10.82
CA ARG A 132 -2.51 0.39 11.71
C ARG A 132 -1.27 1.27 11.85
N LEU A 133 -0.12 0.67 12.19
CA LEU A 133 1.12 1.40 12.41
C LEU A 133 1.55 2.19 11.15
N ILE A 134 1.47 1.54 9.98
CA ILE A 134 1.80 2.18 8.71
C ILE A 134 0.81 3.31 8.38
N LEU A 135 -0.51 3.07 8.57
CA LEU A 135 -1.52 4.09 8.28
C LEU A 135 -1.35 5.31 9.19
N GLU A 136 -1.11 5.11 10.49
CA GLU A 136 -0.86 6.19 11.45
C GLU A 136 0.37 7.03 11.05
N ALA A 137 1.46 6.39 10.59
CA ALA A 137 2.63 7.08 10.07
C ALA A 137 2.29 7.92 8.82
N CYS A 138 1.53 7.36 7.87
CA CYS A 138 1.08 8.07 6.67
C CYS A 138 0.21 9.28 7.02
N LEU A 139 -0.79 9.11 7.91
CA LEU A 139 -1.69 10.19 8.32
C LEU A 139 -0.94 11.32 9.04
N ALA A 140 0.00 10.98 9.91
CA ALA A 140 0.84 11.95 10.60
C ALA A 140 1.72 12.75 9.62
N ALA A 141 2.33 12.07 8.65
CA ALA A 141 3.18 12.70 7.64
C ALA A 141 2.36 13.59 6.68
N ALA A 142 1.19 13.15 6.24
CA ALA A 142 0.30 13.95 5.40
C ALA A 142 -0.18 15.22 6.12
N ARG A 143 -0.55 15.10 7.40
CA ARG A 143 -0.91 16.25 8.26
C ARG A 143 0.27 17.21 8.41
N ALA A 144 1.48 16.72 8.67
CA ALA A 144 2.68 17.54 8.79
C ALA A 144 3.02 18.28 7.49
N ALA A 145 2.64 17.71 6.33
CA ALA A 145 2.77 18.34 5.02
C ALA A 145 1.66 19.37 4.72
N GLY A 146 0.75 19.64 5.67
CA GLY A 146 -0.29 20.65 5.57
C GLY A 146 -1.63 20.19 4.98
N PHE A 147 -1.77 18.91 4.64
CA PHE A 147 -3.05 18.38 4.16
C PHE A 147 -4.07 18.28 5.32
N ARG A 148 -5.33 18.55 4.99
CA ARG A 148 -6.45 18.45 5.93
C ARG A 148 -7.33 17.23 5.67
N ARG A 149 -7.17 16.59 4.50
CA ARG A 149 -7.93 15.42 4.08
C ARG A 149 -7.02 14.41 3.43
N VAL A 150 -7.42 13.16 3.50
CA VAL A 150 -6.79 12.06 2.78
C VAL A 150 -7.86 11.25 2.05
N GLU A 151 -7.52 10.76 0.86
CA GLU A 151 -8.37 9.84 0.12
C GLU A 151 -7.57 8.65 -0.41
N LEU A 152 -8.28 7.59 -0.76
CA LEU A 152 -7.71 6.36 -1.29
C LEU A 152 -8.74 5.63 -2.17
N ALA A 153 -8.24 4.72 -3.02
CA ALA A 153 -9.05 3.68 -3.64
C ALA A 153 -8.77 2.36 -2.92
N SER A 154 -9.71 1.96 -2.07
CA SER A 154 -9.60 0.72 -1.31
C SER A 154 -9.99 -0.47 -2.17
N THR A 155 -9.22 -1.56 -2.13
CA THR A 155 -9.73 -2.86 -2.53
C THR A 155 -10.86 -3.29 -1.61
N LEU A 156 -11.78 -4.14 -2.09
CA LEU A 156 -12.93 -4.59 -1.28
C LEU A 156 -12.53 -5.19 0.08
N PRO A 157 -11.48 -6.05 0.19
CA PRO A 157 -11.03 -6.54 1.49
C PRO A 157 -10.48 -5.45 2.42
N GLY A 158 -10.02 -4.32 1.87
CA GLY A 158 -9.49 -3.20 2.65
C GLY A 158 -10.57 -2.28 3.25
N VAL A 159 -11.78 -2.25 2.68
CA VAL A 159 -12.85 -1.33 3.11
C VAL A 159 -13.14 -1.40 4.61
N PRO A 160 -13.30 -2.58 5.23
CA PRO A 160 -13.56 -2.66 6.68
C PRO A 160 -12.41 -2.07 7.52
N PHE A 161 -11.17 -2.24 7.07
CA PHE A 161 -10.00 -1.68 7.74
C PHE A 161 -10.05 -0.15 7.71
N TYR A 162 -10.20 0.47 6.55
CA TYR A 162 -10.23 1.94 6.44
C TYR A 162 -11.45 2.55 7.12
N ARG A 163 -12.62 1.89 7.06
CA ARG A 163 -13.82 2.32 7.80
C ARG A 163 -13.56 2.36 9.32
N ALA A 164 -12.86 1.39 9.88
CA ALA A 164 -12.48 1.38 11.29
C ALA A 164 -11.54 2.53 11.68
N PHE A 165 -10.87 3.14 10.71
CA PHE A 165 -10.05 4.36 10.88
C PHE A 165 -10.78 5.65 10.49
N GLY A 166 -12.10 5.63 10.36
CA GLY A 166 -12.92 6.81 10.10
C GLY A 166 -12.92 7.29 8.66
N PHE A 167 -12.50 6.45 7.71
CA PHE A 167 -12.72 6.72 6.29
C PHE A 167 -14.17 6.44 5.91
N GLU A 168 -14.75 7.33 5.14
CA GLU A 168 -16.10 7.22 4.59
C GLU A 168 -16.04 6.83 3.12
N GLU A 169 -16.92 5.92 2.72
CA GLU A 169 -17.07 5.52 1.32
C GLU A 169 -17.72 6.67 0.52
N ARG A 170 -17.13 7.00 -0.63
CA ARG A 170 -17.64 8.07 -1.51
C ARG A 170 -18.19 7.54 -2.82
N GLU A 171 -17.50 6.59 -3.43
CA GLU A 171 -17.83 6.11 -4.76
C GLU A 171 -17.29 4.71 -5.01
N ALA A 172 -18.09 3.86 -5.64
CA ALA A 172 -17.62 2.60 -6.18
C ALA A 172 -16.99 2.84 -7.56
N LEU A 173 -15.78 2.35 -7.77
CA LEU A 173 -15.00 2.50 -8.99
C LEU A 173 -14.58 1.14 -9.53
N GLU A 174 -14.22 1.10 -10.81
CA GLU A 174 -13.50 -0.02 -11.41
C GLU A 174 -12.11 0.44 -11.84
N ALA A 175 -11.07 -0.10 -11.22
CA ALA A 175 -9.69 0.11 -11.67
C ALA A 175 -9.47 -0.68 -12.97
N PRO A 176 -9.09 -0.02 -14.08
CA PRO A 176 -9.04 -0.67 -15.39
C PRO A 176 -7.96 -1.74 -15.44
N ILE A 177 -8.32 -2.88 -16.03
CA ILE A 177 -7.40 -3.99 -16.31
C ILE A 177 -7.41 -4.25 -17.82
N PRO A 178 -6.24 -4.25 -18.50
CA PRO A 178 -6.17 -4.52 -19.93
C PRO A 178 -6.80 -5.87 -20.29
N GLY A 179 -7.76 -5.84 -21.25
CA GLY A 179 -8.37 -7.04 -21.78
C GLY A 179 -9.39 -7.75 -20.88
N GLY A 180 -9.79 -7.16 -19.76
CA GLY A 180 -10.71 -7.78 -18.80
C GLY A 180 -11.70 -6.80 -18.15
N ALA A 181 -12.60 -7.33 -17.32
CA ALA A 181 -13.38 -6.53 -16.39
C ALA A 181 -12.45 -5.84 -15.41
N GLY A 182 -12.74 -4.58 -15.07
CA GLY A 182 -11.97 -3.82 -14.09
C GLY A 182 -11.96 -4.48 -12.72
N LEU A 183 -11.03 -4.07 -11.87
CA LEU A 183 -11.01 -4.47 -10.48
C LEU A 183 -11.93 -3.54 -9.68
N PRO A 184 -13.02 -4.04 -9.06
CA PRO A 184 -13.87 -3.23 -8.20
C PRO A 184 -13.10 -2.69 -7.01
N VAL A 185 -13.17 -1.38 -6.80
CA VAL A 185 -12.55 -0.67 -5.67
C VAL A 185 -13.51 0.39 -5.14
N VAL A 186 -13.28 0.88 -3.94
CA VAL A 186 -14.10 1.91 -3.32
C VAL A 186 -13.23 3.13 -3.02
N ARG A 187 -13.61 4.29 -3.56
CA ARG A 187 -13.00 5.54 -3.16
C ARG A 187 -13.48 5.91 -1.77
N MET A 188 -12.55 6.12 -0.88
CA MET A 188 -12.82 6.49 0.51
C MET A 188 -12.05 7.74 0.88
N GLU A 189 -12.60 8.53 1.78
CA GLU A 189 -12.04 9.81 2.22
C GLU A 189 -12.16 9.97 3.73
N ARG A 190 -11.23 10.72 4.33
CA ARG A 190 -11.22 11.07 5.74
C ARG A 190 -10.61 12.44 5.96
N GLU A 191 -11.17 13.21 6.92
CA GLU A 191 -10.52 14.40 7.50
C GLU A 191 -9.33 14.00 8.38
N LEU A 192 -8.27 14.85 8.42
CA LEU A 192 -7.06 14.63 9.21
C LEU A 192 -7.11 15.36 10.57
#